data_10391df514a9843c068df1eee9a338ce
#
_entry.id   10391df514a9843c068df1eee9a338ce
#
_cell.length_a   1.000
_cell.length_b   1.000
_cell.length_c   1.000
_cell.angle_alpha   90.00
_cell.angle_beta   90.00
_cell.angle_gamma   90.00
#
_symmetry.space_group_name_H-M   'P 1'
#
loop_
_entity.id
_entity.type
_entity.pdbx_description
1 polymer ?
#
loop_
_entity_poly.entity_id
_entity_poly.type
_entity_poly.pdbx_seq_one_letter_code
_entity_poly.pdbx_strand_id
1 'polypeptide(L)'
;MSQARQTRRNTRGEIASQNIEVASLSDGEDETKIGALMVLKRGLQISPELRTGAGLTVLMALIVAAGSLAIPVLIQQILDQGLRGEDGLRSNFIYTSCAIAFIIVSFVIYAQRATYNRLVRVAETTILELRVRVFRHLHRLSLADHQEARKGILTARVTSDIETLSQFAQWGAIAWIVDSVIILGTLTVMAIYSWQLTLIVIVIYLPIIPILKAIQQQQFIKYREVREAVSETLGQASEAVTAAPVIRSYGYQNSIRSKLENANQNQYRRQIRAHKFFALLAPVMDTFSALSIAGVIVAGSYLGPDMGLTSGEMIAFVFLTTILVAPIWELGEVLDQTQTALAGWWKILSVLDVPIEVHEPESGEKLSPGALEIEAHNINFTYRTGSQVLNDISIRIPAGTNVAVVGETGSGKTT
;
A
#
# COMPACT_ATOMS: atom_id res chain seq x y z
N MET A 1 43.60 17.65 16.12
CA MET A 1 42.23 17.08 16.40
C MET A 1 41.08 18.00 15.99
N SER A 2 41.27 19.28 15.76
CA SER A 2 40.26 20.27 15.34
C SER A 2 39.76 20.11 13.89
N GLN A 3 40.67 19.90 12.92
CA GLN A 3 40.29 19.82 11.50
C GLN A 3 39.45 18.57 11.13
N ALA A 4 39.69 17.42 11.75
CA ALA A 4 38.93 16.20 11.50
C ALA A 4 37.47 16.27 12.04
N ARG A 5 37.22 17.10 13.07
CA ARG A 5 35.85 17.39 13.56
C ARG A 5 35.11 18.36 12.63
N GLN A 6 35.77 19.32 12.05
CA GLN A 6 35.19 20.27 11.11
C GLN A 6 34.82 19.60 9.78
N THR A 7 35.65 18.71 9.25
CA THR A 7 35.37 17.99 8.01
C THR A 7 34.20 17.00 8.19
N ARG A 8 34.08 16.31 9.34
CA ARG A 8 32.91 15.45 9.65
C ARG A 8 31.62 16.25 9.86
N ARG A 9 31.71 17.50 10.31
CA ARG A 9 30.54 18.36 10.50
C ARG A 9 30.03 18.91 9.17
N ASN A 10 30.91 19.27 8.24
CA ASN A 10 30.56 19.73 6.90
C ASN A 10 29.95 18.60 6.04
N THR A 11 30.54 17.40 6.07
CA THR A 11 29.98 16.25 5.32
C THR A 11 28.62 15.81 5.85
N ARG A 12 28.36 15.93 7.16
CA ARG A 12 27.06 15.66 7.75
C ARG A 12 26.01 16.74 7.41
N GLY A 13 26.42 18.00 7.34
CA GLY A 13 25.55 19.12 6.92
C GLY A 13 25.14 19.00 5.45
N GLU A 14 26.08 18.63 4.57
CA GLU A 14 25.79 18.40 3.15
C GLU A 14 24.88 17.17 2.90
N ILE A 15 25.07 16.09 3.64
CA ILE A 15 24.19 14.91 3.55
C ILE A 15 22.78 15.22 4.11
N ALA A 16 22.70 16.02 5.18
CA ALA A 16 21.42 16.43 5.75
C ALA A 16 20.66 17.40 4.83
N SER A 17 21.35 18.38 4.23
CA SER A 17 20.76 19.31 3.27
C SER A 17 20.31 18.61 1.97
N GLN A 18 21.11 17.68 1.44
CA GLN A 18 20.72 16.85 0.30
C GLN A 18 19.49 15.97 0.61
N ASN A 19 19.37 15.41 1.82
CA ASN A 19 18.21 14.59 2.20
C ASN A 19 16.94 15.43 2.42
N ILE A 20 17.08 16.68 2.89
CA ILE A 20 15.92 17.58 3.07
C ILE A 20 15.51 18.19 1.73
N GLU A 21 16.44 18.50 0.85
CA GLU A 21 16.18 18.94 -0.51
C GLU A 21 15.50 17.83 -1.34
N VAL A 22 15.89 16.58 -1.17
CA VAL A 22 15.23 15.39 -1.73
C VAL A 22 13.82 15.20 -1.15
N ALA A 23 13.61 15.47 0.13
CA ALA A 23 12.28 15.39 0.75
C ALA A 23 11.34 16.53 0.34
N SER A 24 11.86 17.70 -0.04
CA SER A 24 11.07 18.85 -0.51
C SER A 24 10.85 18.87 -2.03
N LEU A 25 11.67 18.17 -2.81
CA LEU A 25 11.67 18.18 -4.27
C LEU A 25 11.00 16.95 -4.91
N SER A 26 10.67 15.92 -4.14
CA SER A 26 10.11 14.68 -4.70
C SER A 26 8.58 14.67 -4.82
N ASP A 27 8.02 15.68 -5.46
CA ASP A 27 6.68 15.57 -6.03
C ASP A 27 6.75 14.93 -7.46
N GLY A 28 7.36 13.76 -7.59
CA GLY A 28 7.01 12.91 -8.72
C GLY A 28 8.07 12.35 -9.67
N GLU A 29 9.36 12.68 -9.63
CA GLU A 29 10.29 12.17 -10.67
C GLU A 29 11.40 11.22 -10.21
N ASP A 30 11.74 11.13 -8.92
CA ASP A 30 12.81 10.26 -8.43
C ASP A 30 12.35 8.93 -7.77
N GLU A 31 11.05 8.68 -7.68
CA GLU A 31 10.48 7.46 -7.06
C GLU A 31 10.88 6.15 -7.79
N THR A 32 11.27 6.24 -9.06
CA THR A 32 11.57 5.06 -9.90
C THR A 32 12.97 4.48 -9.74
N LYS A 33 13.87 5.19 -9.05
CA LYS A 33 15.30 4.78 -8.94
C LYS A 33 15.65 3.99 -7.69
N ILE A 34 14.82 4.03 -6.66
CA ILE A 34 15.06 3.24 -5.44
C ILE A 34 14.40 1.87 -5.64
N GLY A 35 15.21 0.81 -5.66
CA GLY A 35 14.70 -0.53 -5.89
C GLY A 35 13.60 -0.91 -4.88
N ALA A 36 12.40 -1.26 -5.37
CA ALA A 36 11.23 -1.66 -4.56
C ALA A 36 11.58 -2.70 -3.48
N LEU A 37 12.51 -3.61 -3.78
CA LEU A 37 13.03 -4.60 -2.84
C LEU A 37 13.77 -3.98 -1.66
N MET A 38 14.49 -2.86 -1.86
CA MET A 38 15.20 -2.17 -0.78
C MET A 38 14.21 -1.51 0.18
N VAL A 39 13.19 -0.84 -0.35
CA VAL A 39 12.11 -0.21 0.44
C VAL A 39 11.36 -1.27 1.24
N LEU A 40 10.99 -2.38 0.60
CA LEU A 40 10.30 -3.49 1.26
C LEU A 40 11.16 -4.13 2.36
N LYS A 41 12.43 -4.44 2.07
CA LYS A 41 13.37 -5.01 3.05
C LYS A 41 13.54 -4.09 4.26
N ARG A 42 13.69 -2.80 4.04
CA ARG A 42 13.86 -1.81 5.09
C ARG A 42 12.56 -1.60 5.89
N GLY A 43 11.41 -1.57 5.22
CA GLY A 43 10.10 -1.54 5.85
C GLY A 43 9.88 -2.73 6.78
N LEU A 44 10.22 -3.93 6.33
CA LEU A 44 10.16 -5.16 7.14
C LEU A 44 11.18 -5.18 8.31
N GLN A 45 12.29 -4.46 8.22
CA GLN A 45 13.24 -4.30 9.32
C GLN A 45 12.72 -3.35 10.41
N ILE A 46 12.03 -2.29 10.00
CA ILE A 46 11.46 -1.29 10.91
C ILE A 46 10.18 -1.83 11.59
N SER A 47 9.49 -2.78 10.96
CA SER A 47 8.26 -3.40 11.49
C SER A 47 8.45 -4.88 11.79
N PRO A 48 9.12 -5.22 12.90
CA PRO A 48 9.37 -6.62 13.28
C PRO A 48 8.08 -7.40 13.54
N GLU A 49 6.99 -6.72 13.83
CA GLU A 49 5.65 -7.28 14.06
C GLU A 49 5.15 -8.04 12.83
N LEU A 50 5.46 -7.58 11.62
CA LEU A 50 5.12 -8.27 10.35
C LEU A 50 5.86 -9.62 10.21
N ARG A 51 7.01 -9.77 10.86
CA ARG A 51 7.80 -11.02 10.83
C ARG A 51 7.33 -12.01 11.88
N THR A 52 6.76 -11.52 13.01
CA THR A 52 6.30 -12.39 14.08
C THR A 52 5.08 -13.18 13.64
N GLY A 53 5.28 -14.48 13.46
CA GLY A 53 4.21 -15.41 13.08
C GLY A 53 3.88 -15.45 11.58
N ALA A 54 4.72 -14.89 10.71
CA ALA A 54 4.58 -15.03 9.26
C ALA A 54 4.51 -16.52 8.84
N GLY A 55 5.30 -17.39 9.44
CA GLY A 55 5.26 -18.83 9.19
C GLY A 55 3.90 -19.45 9.50
N LEU A 56 3.25 -19.05 10.62
CA LEU A 56 1.92 -19.54 10.95
C LEU A 56 0.86 -19.02 9.95
N THR A 57 1.03 -17.79 9.46
CA THR A 57 0.14 -17.22 8.44
C THR A 57 0.25 -17.99 7.12
N VAL A 58 1.46 -18.29 6.68
CA VAL A 58 1.71 -19.12 5.49
C VAL A 58 1.15 -20.53 5.68
N LEU A 59 1.34 -21.14 6.86
CA LEU A 59 0.78 -22.45 7.17
C LEU A 59 -0.76 -22.44 7.09
N MET A 60 -1.40 -21.41 7.66
CA MET A 60 -2.85 -21.26 7.57
C MET A 60 -3.33 -21.06 6.13
N ALA A 61 -2.60 -20.27 5.33
CA ALA A 61 -2.91 -20.08 3.92
C ALA A 61 -2.77 -21.41 3.13
N LEU A 62 -1.74 -22.21 3.43
CA LEU A 62 -1.59 -23.55 2.86
C LEU A 62 -2.74 -24.48 3.23
N ILE A 63 -3.21 -24.45 4.47
CA ILE A 63 -4.38 -25.24 4.90
C ILE A 63 -5.64 -24.82 4.15
N VAL A 64 -5.86 -23.50 4.00
CA VAL A 64 -7.00 -22.97 3.22
C VAL A 64 -6.91 -23.40 1.76
N ALA A 65 -5.74 -23.25 1.13
CA ALA A 65 -5.53 -23.67 -0.25
C ALA A 65 -5.73 -25.19 -0.42
N ALA A 66 -5.12 -26.01 0.43
CA ALA A 66 -5.30 -27.46 0.38
C ALA A 66 -6.77 -27.87 0.52
N GLY A 67 -7.50 -27.25 1.43
CA GLY A 67 -8.93 -27.49 1.59
C GLY A 67 -9.77 -27.07 0.38
N SER A 68 -9.44 -25.93 -0.24
CA SER A 68 -10.11 -25.48 -1.46
C SER A 68 -9.85 -26.40 -2.65
N LEU A 69 -8.62 -26.94 -2.76
CA LEU A 69 -8.23 -27.89 -3.80
C LEU A 69 -8.76 -29.31 -3.56
N ALA A 70 -9.12 -29.65 -2.33
CA ALA A 70 -9.69 -30.95 -2.01
C ALA A 70 -11.09 -31.16 -2.65
N ILE A 71 -11.84 -30.09 -2.89
CA ILE A 71 -13.19 -30.18 -3.46
C ILE A 71 -13.19 -30.72 -4.89
N PRO A 72 -12.40 -30.20 -5.85
CA PRO A 72 -12.28 -30.80 -7.19
C PRO A 72 -11.84 -32.27 -7.15
N VAL A 73 -10.90 -32.61 -6.25
CA VAL A 73 -10.43 -33.99 -6.08
C VAL A 73 -11.53 -34.92 -5.57
N LEU A 74 -12.34 -34.46 -4.61
CA LEU A 74 -13.51 -35.25 -4.14
C LEU A 74 -14.56 -35.41 -5.23
N ILE A 75 -14.81 -34.39 -6.04
CA ILE A 75 -15.72 -34.48 -7.17
C ILE A 75 -15.24 -35.55 -8.16
N GLN A 76 -13.95 -35.55 -8.48
CA GLN A 76 -13.35 -36.59 -9.32
C GLN A 76 -13.59 -38.00 -8.74
N GLN A 77 -13.30 -38.20 -7.45
CA GLN A 77 -13.47 -39.51 -6.82
C GLN A 77 -14.93 -39.97 -6.81
N ILE A 78 -15.86 -39.06 -6.58
CA ILE A 78 -17.29 -39.35 -6.66
C ILE A 78 -17.72 -39.82 -8.06
N LEU A 79 -17.17 -39.13 -9.11
CA LEU A 79 -17.49 -39.47 -10.49
C LEU A 79 -16.88 -40.81 -10.93
N ASP A 80 -15.61 -41.06 -10.59
CA ASP A 80 -14.89 -42.24 -11.07
C ASP A 80 -15.24 -43.50 -10.24
N GLN A 81 -15.35 -43.36 -8.91
CA GLN A 81 -15.53 -44.53 -8.02
C GLN A 81 -16.99 -44.68 -7.51
N GLY A 82 -17.73 -43.57 -7.44
CA GLY A 82 -19.11 -43.57 -6.94
C GLY A 82 -20.14 -43.86 -8.02
N LEU A 83 -19.99 -43.20 -9.21
CA LEU A 83 -20.98 -43.33 -10.30
C LEU A 83 -20.61 -44.39 -11.34
N ARG A 84 -19.30 -44.60 -11.59
CA ARG A 84 -18.78 -45.56 -12.59
C ARG A 84 -17.98 -46.70 -11.99
N GLY A 85 -18.21 -47.04 -10.71
CA GLY A 85 -17.59 -48.21 -10.07
C GLY A 85 -17.99 -49.54 -10.79
N GLU A 86 -17.06 -50.51 -10.78
CA GLU A 86 -17.25 -51.81 -11.44
C GLU A 86 -18.54 -52.52 -11.00
N ASP A 87 -19.04 -52.27 -9.77
CA ASP A 87 -20.25 -52.85 -9.18
C ASP A 87 -21.52 -51.95 -9.35
N GLY A 88 -21.49 -50.91 -10.18
CA GLY A 88 -22.57 -49.95 -10.35
C GLY A 88 -22.52 -48.78 -9.36
N LEU A 89 -23.70 -48.20 -9.09
CA LEU A 89 -23.82 -47.02 -8.23
C LEU A 89 -23.53 -47.32 -6.75
N ARG A 90 -22.41 -46.78 -6.22
CA ARG A 90 -22.03 -46.96 -4.81
C ARG A 90 -22.54 -45.81 -3.94
N SER A 91 -23.86 -45.86 -3.61
CA SER A 91 -24.52 -44.78 -2.86
C SER A 91 -23.83 -44.45 -1.51
N ASN A 92 -23.37 -45.47 -0.78
CA ASN A 92 -22.66 -45.24 0.50
C ASN A 92 -21.36 -44.46 0.31
N PHE A 93 -20.61 -44.72 -0.77
CA PHE A 93 -19.38 -43.95 -1.08
C PHE A 93 -19.71 -42.50 -1.42
N ILE A 94 -20.76 -42.26 -2.17
CA ILE A 94 -21.22 -40.90 -2.52
C ILE A 94 -21.64 -40.14 -1.26
N TYR A 95 -22.47 -40.74 -0.38
CA TYR A 95 -22.90 -40.08 0.86
C TYR A 95 -21.71 -39.77 1.80
N THR A 96 -20.76 -40.70 1.95
CA THR A 96 -19.57 -40.47 2.78
C THR A 96 -18.67 -39.39 2.19
N SER A 97 -18.46 -39.39 0.89
CA SER A 97 -17.66 -38.34 0.20
C SER A 97 -18.32 -36.96 0.31
N CYS A 98 -19.65 -36.89 0.18
CA CYS A 98 -20.39 -35.64 0.39
C CYS A 98 -20.29 -35.14 1.85
N ALA A 99 -20.36 -36.05 2.83
CA ALA A 99 -20.20 -35.70 4.24
C ALA A 99 -18.76 -35.17 4.51
N ILE A 100 -17.75 -35.84 3.95
CA ILE A 100 -16.36 -35.38 4.02
C ILE A 100 -16.20 -34.00 3.37
N ALA A 101 -16.77 -33.79 2.17
CA ALA A 101 -16.74 -32.51 1.49
C ALA A 101 -17.38 -31.41 2.35
N PHE A 102 -18.51 -31.67 2.99
CA PHE A 102 -19.17 -30.71 3.89
C PHE A 102 -18.28 -30.35 5.10
N ILE A 103 -17.62 -31.35 5.69
CA ILE A 103 -16.69 -31.13 6.81
C ILE A 103 -15.51 -30.29 6.34
N ILE A 104 -14.92 -30.60 5.17
CA ILE A 104 -13.79 -29.83 4.60
C ILE A 104 -14.20 -28.39 4.33
N VAL A 105 -15.35 -28.16 3.67
CA VAL A 105 -15.84 -26.81 3.40
C VAL A 105 -16.05 -26.03 4.69
N SER A 106 -16.70 -26.63 5.69
CA SER A 106 -16.91 -25.99 6.99
C SER A 106 -15.58 -25.64 7.68
N PHE A 107 -14.61 -26.53 7.61
CA PHE A 107 -13.27 -26.32 8.16
C PHE A 107 -12.52 -25.21 7.39
N VAL A 108 -12.59 -25.19 6.06
CA VAL A 108 -11.99 -24.15 5.21
C VAL A 108 -12.57 -22.79 5.54
N ILE A 109 -13.90 -22.66 5.67
CA ILE A 109 -14.55 -21.40 6.07
C ILE A 109 -14.02 -20.91 7.42
N TYR A 110 -13.92 -21.79 8.39
CA TYR A 110 -13.38 -21.47 9.71
C TYR A 110 -11.89 -21.07 9.63
N ALA A 111 -11.07 -21.83 8.91
CA ALA A 111 -9.66 -21.57 8.73
C ALA A 111 -9.43 -20.24 7.97
N GLN A 112 -10.20 -19.96 6.93
CA GLN A 112 -10.16 -18.73 6.17
C GLN A 112 -10.48 -17.51 7.05
N ARG A 113 -11.56 -17.62 7.85
CA ARG A 113 -11.92 -16.57 8.82
C ARG A 113 -10.83 -16.36 9.87
N ALA A 114 -10.23 -17.44 10.40
CA ALA A 114 -9.15 -17.36 11.37
C ALA A 114 -7.90 -16.70 10.77
N THR A 115 -7.54 -17.09 9.54
CA THR A 115 -6.41 -16.52 8.78
C THR A 115 -6.63 -15.02 8.57
N TYR A 116 -7.79 -14.63 8.06
CA TYR A 116 -8.13 -13.23 7.81
C TYR A 116 -8.08 -12.38 9.09
N ASN A 117 -8.76 -12.83 10.15
CA ASN A 117 -8.75 -12.12 11.45
C ASN A 117 -7.35 -11.96 12.02
N ARG A 118 -6.49 -12.96 11.84
CA ARG A 118 -5.10 -12.88 12.26
C ARG A 118 -4.32 -11.85 11.46
N LEU A 119 -4.45 -11.89 10.12
CA LEU A 119 -3.74 -10.99 9.22
C LEU A 119 -4.14 -9.53 9.46
N VAL A 120 -5.44 -9.26 9.58
CA VAL A 120 -5.94 -7.92 9.93
C VAL A 120 -5.37 -7.46 11.27
N ARG A 121 -5.37 -8.33 12.28
CA ARG A 121 -4.81 -7.97 13.59
C ARG A 121 -3.31 -7.64 13.52
N VAL A 122 -2.53 -8.42 12.79
CA VAL A 122 -1.09 -8.15 12.60
C VAL A 122 -0.90 -6.84 11.84
N ALA A 123 -1.67 -6.61 10.78
CA ALA A 123 -1.63 -5.37 10.01
C ALA A 123 -1.93 -4.15 10.89
N GLU A 124 -3.05 -4.18 11.63
CA GLU A 124 -3.46 -3.07 12.50
C GLU A 124 -2.47 -2.81 13.63
N THR A 125 -1.92 -3.86 14.24
CA THR A 125 -0.89 -3.70 15.27
C THR A 125 0.36 -3.05 14.70
N THR A 126 0.80 -3.47 13.52
CA THR A 126 1.97 -2.90 12.82
C THR A 126 1.75 -1.42 12.50
N ILE A 127 0.56 -1.07 11.99
CA ILE A 127 0.20 0.32 11.67
C ILE A 127 0.14 1.19 12.93
N LEU A 128 -0.44 0.68 14.01
CA LEU A 128 -0.44 1.37 15.30
C LEU A 128 0.98 1.69 15.78
N GLU A 129 1.85 0.68 15.81
CA GLU A 129 3.25 0.85 16.24
C GLU A 129 4.02 1.81 15.31
N LEU A 130 3.82 1.71 14.00
CA LEU A 130 4.42 2.60 13.03
C LEU A 130 3.97 4.05 13.25
N ARG A 131 2.66 4.27 13.45
CA ARG A 131 2.10 5.61 13.72
C ARG A 131 2.69 6.23 14.97
N VAL A 132 2.77 5.46 16.06
CA VAL A 132 3.38 5.92 17.33
C VAL A 132 4.86 6.24 17.11
N ARG A 133 5.59 5.41 16.37
CA ARG A 133 7.02 5.60 16.10
C ARG A 133 7.28 6.86 15.27
N VAL A 134 6.53 7.05 14.19
CA VAL A 134 6.65 8.25 13.33
C VAL A 134 6.28 9.50 14.12
N PHE A 135 5.18 9.46 14.88
CA PHE A 135 4.75 10.58 15.71
C PHE A 135 5.81 10.96 16.76
N ARG A 136 6.35 9.97 17.47
CA ARG A 136 7.42 10.17 18.46
C ARG A 136 8.67 10.76 17.80
N HIS A 137 9.03 10.30 16.62
CA HIS A 137 10.17 10.82 15.88
C HIS A 137 9.96 12.27 15.48
N LEU A 138 8.79 12.61 14.91
CA LEU A 138 8.45 13.98 14.55
C LEU A 138 8.53 14.94 15.75
N HIS A 139 8.06 14.54 16.92
CA HIS A 139 8.16 15.38 18.13
C HIS A 139 9.58 15.57 18.67
N ARG A 140 10.52 14.73 18.23
CA ARG A 140 11.94 14.85 18.61
C ARG A 140 12.75 15.62 17.58
N LEU A 141 12.18 16.00 16.43
CA LEU A 141 12.83 16.84 15.45
C LEU A 141 13.01 18.27 15.98
N SER A 142 14.00 18.95 15.44
CA SER A 142 14.29 20.35 15.82
C SER A 142 13.16 21.30 15.38
N LEU A 143 13.05 22.45 16.05
CA LEU A 143 12.09 23.48 15.66
C LEU A 143 12.35 24.00 14.22
N ALA A 144 13.62 23.97 13.76
CA ALA A 144 14.00 24.32 12.41
C ALA A 144 13.36 23.36 11.39
N ASP A 145 13.40 22.05 11.66
CA ASP A 145 12.75 21.04 10.80
C ASP A 145 11.23 21.29 10.68
N HIS A 146 10.59 21.69 11.78
CA HIS A 146 9.17 22.01 11.79
C HIS A 146 8.81 23.30 11.07
N GLN A 147 9.73 24.27 11.03
CA GLN A 147 9.53 25.55 10.32
C GLN A 147 9.81 25.44 8.83
N GLU A 148 10.83 24.68 8.45
CA GLU A 148 11.21 24.44 7.05
C GLU A 148 10.18 23.52 6.35
N ALA A 149 9.71 22.47 7.04
CA ALA A 149 8.69 21.60 6.48
C ALA A 149 7.32 22.28 6.47
N ARG A 150 6.65 22.27 5.32
CA ARG A 150 5.24 22.70 5.25
C ARG A 150 4.42 21.86 6.23
N LYS A 151 3.78 22.49 7.22
CA LYS A 151 3.01 21.82 8.29
C LYS A 151 2.05 20.74 7.74
N GLY A 152 1.43 20.98 6.59
CA GLY A 152 0.55 20.02 5.94
C GLY A 152 1.25 18.73 5.51
N ILE A 153 2.53 18.79 5.10
CA ILE A 153 3.29 17.61 4.66
C ILE A 153 3.56 16.69 5.86
N LEU A 154 4.04 17.22 6.98
CA LEU A 154 4.30 16.41 8.18
C LEU A 154 3.03 15.74 8.72
N THR A 155 1.91 16.47 8.71
CA THR A 155 0.61 15.90 9.09
C THR A 155 0.18 14.79 8.14
N ALA A 156 0.33 14.98 6.82
CA ALA A 156 -0.01 13.96 5.82
C ALA A 156 0.79 12.67 6.00
N ARG A 157 2.08 12.74 6.42
CA ARG A 157 2.90 11.55 6.71
C ARG A 157 2.32 10.67 7.82
N VAL A 158 1.78 11.29 8.88
CA VAL A 158 1.19 10.56 10.03
C VAL A 158 -0.23 10.08 9.73
N THR A 159 -0.93 10.72 8.80
CA THR A 159 -2.34 10.42 8.48
C THR A 159 -2.45 9.62 7.18
N SER A 160 -2.46 10.30 6.03
CA SER A 160 -2.79 9.69 4.73
C SER A 160 -1.75 8.68 4.24
N ASP A 161 -0.45 8.93 4.45
CA ASP A 161 0.58 7.99 4.00
C ASP A 161 0.53 6.68 4.81
N ILE A 162 0.33 6.76 6.13
CA ILE A 162 0.12 5.57 6.98
C ILE A 162 -1.20 4.87 6.65
N GLU A 163 -2.27 5.62 6.35
CA GLU A 163 -3.56 5.04 5.95
C GLU A 163 -3.43 4.22 4.65
N THR A 164 -2.66 4.72 3.69
CA THR A 164 -2.37 3.98 2.45
C THR A 164 -1.65 2.65 2.74
N LEU A 165 -0.70 2.65 3.69
CA LEU A 165 -0.06 1.42 4.14
C LEU A 165 -1.04 0.49 4.86
N SER A 166 -1.95 1.03 5.66
CA SER A 166 -2.98 0.25 6.35
C SER A 166 -3.85 -0.50 5.34
N GLN A 167 -4.35 0.18 4.33
CA GLN A 167 -5.16 -0.42 3.28
C GLN A 167 -4.41 -1.54 2.54
N PHE A 168 -3.15 -1.31 2.17
CA PHE A 168 -2.33 -2.34 1.55
C PHE A 168 -2.08 -3.52 2.49
N ALA A 169 -1.79 -3.28 3.77
CA ALA A 169 -1.52 -4.34 4.73
C ALA A 169 -2.76 -5.21 4.99
N GLN A 170 -3.97 -4.63 4.96
CA GLN A 170 -5.23 -5.34 5.18
C GLN A 170 -5.67 -6.18 3.98
N TRP A 171 -5.40 -5.75 2.76
CA TRP A 171 -5.87 -6.40 1.53
C TRP A 171 -4.71 -6.91 0.68
N GLY A 172 -3.81 -6.03 0.28
CA GLY A 172 -2.77 -6.35 -0.69
C GLY A 172 -1.75 -7.37 -0.21
N ALA A 173 -1.25 -7.23 1.01
CA ALA A 173 -0.29 -8.17 1.57
C ALA A 173 -0.91 -9.57 1.81
N ILE A 174 -2.20 -9.60 2.16
CA ILE A 174 -2.96 -10.85 2.34
C ILE A 174 -3.14 -11.56 0.99
N ALA A 175 -3.58 -10.82 -0.04
CA ALA A 175 -3.78 -11.35 -1.38
C ALA A 175 -2.46 -11.92 -1.93
N TRP A 176 -1.33 -11.20 -1.82
CA TRP A 176 -0.03 -11.73 -2.25
C TRP A 176 0.28 -13.10 -1.66
N ILE A 177 0.04 -13.31 -0.36
CA ILE A 177 0.34 -14.58 0.30
C ILE A 177 -0.67 -15.66 -0.10
N VAL A 178 -1.96 -15.37 0.04
CA VAL A 178 -3.02 -16.38 -0.14
C VAL A 178 -3.14 -16.78 -1.60
N ASP A 179 -3.19 -15.80 -2.51
CA ASP A 179 -3.39 -16.06 -3.93
C ASP A 179 -2.19 -16.74 -4.57
N SER A 180 -0.95 -16.36 -4.16
CA SER A 180 0.24 -17.07 -4.63
C SER A 180 0.21 -18.54 -4.20
N VAL A 181 -0.21 -18.84 -2.97
CA VAL A 181 -0.32 -20.21 -2.47
C VAL A 181 -1.41 -20.98 -3.23
N ILE A 182 -2.57 -20.34 -3.50
CA ILE A 182 -3.65 -20.96 -4.25
C ILE A 182 -3.22 -21.23 -5.69
N ILE A 183 -2.60 -20.27 -6.38
CA ILE A 183 -2.12 -20.44 -7.76
C ILE A 183 -1.09 -21.57 -7.84
N LEU A 184 -0.06 -21.53 -7.00
CA LEU A 184 0.98 -22.56 -7.00
C LEU A 184 0.41 -23.93 -6.64
N GLY A 185 -0.47 -24.00 -5.66
CA GLY A 185 -1.14 -25.24 -5.26
C GLY A 185 -2.02 -25.80 -6.36
N THR A 186 -2.83 -24.96 -7.00
CA THR A 186 -3.69 -25.35 -8.13
C THR A 186 -2.88 -25.83 -9.30
N LEU A 187 -1.84 -25.11 -9.72
CA LEU A 187 -0.95 -25.52 -10.82
C LEU A 187 -0.24 -26.83 -10.50
N THR A 188 0.15 -27.04 -9.23
CA THR A 188 0.78 -28.30 -8.81
C THR A 188 -0.18 -29.48 -8.94
N VAL A 189 -1.40 -29.34 -8.44
CA VAL A 189 -2.43 -30.40 -8.55
C VAL A 189 -2.79 -30.64 -10.01
N MET A 190 -2.94 -29.60 -10.82
CA MET A 190 -3.18 -29.74 -12.26
C MET A 190 -2.04 -30.48 -12.96
N ALA A 191 -0.79 -30.18 -12.63
CA ALA A 191 0.39 -30.84 -13.21
C ALA A 191 0.49 -32.33 -12.84
N ILE A 192 -0.01 -32.71 -11.65
CA ILE A 192 -0.10 -34.10 -11.21
C ILE A 192 -1.12 -34.87 -12.05
N TYR A 193 -2.27 -34.26 -12.38
CA TYR A 193 -3.28 -34.87 -13.24
C TYR A 193 -2.79 -35.00 -14.69
N SER A 194 -2.32 -33.90 -15.28
CA SER A 194 -1.77 -33.84 -16.61
C SER A 194 -0.92 -32.59 -16.81
N TRP A 195 0.41 -32.77 -16.96
CA TRP A 195 1.29 -31.65 -17.23
C TRP A 195 1.05 -31.01 -18.59
N GLN A 196 0.57 -31.80 -19.58
CA GLN A 196 0.26 -31.32 -20.92
C GLN A 196 -0.94 -30.35 -20.91
N LEU A 197 -2.03 -30.73 -20.22
CA LEU A 197 -3.21 -29.85 -20.06
C LEU A 197 -2.86 -28.61 -19.21
N THR A 198 -2.02 -28.76 -18.21
CA THR A 198 -1.53 -27.63 -17.40
C THR A 198 -0.77 -26.64 -18.26
N LEU A 199 0.09 -27.12 -19.15
CA LEU A 199 0.83 -26.27 -20.10
C LEU A 199 -0.13 -25.49 -21.02
N ILE A 200 -1.19 -26.13 -21.51
CA ILE A 200 -2.21 -25.47 -22.33
C ILE A 200 -2.88 -24.33 -21.56
N VAL A 201 -3.26 -24.58 -20.30
CA VAL A 201 -3.84 -23.54 -19.43
C VAL A 201 -2.87 -22.38 -19.23
N ILE A 202 -1.60 -22.66 -18.92
CA ILE A 202 -0.57 -21.63 -18.75
C ILE A 202 -0.39 -20.81 -20.05
N VAL A 203 -0.31 -21.48 -21.21
CA VAL A 203 -0.16 -20.79 -22.50
C VAL A 203 -1.36 -19.90 -22.81
N ILE A 204 -2.59 -20.33 -22.46
CA ILE A 204 -3.79 -19.52 -22.65
C ILE A 204 -3.80 -18.31 -21.72
N TYR A 205 -3.35 -18.46 -20.47
CA TYR A 205 -3.31 -17.35 -19.51
C TYR A 205 -2.11 -16.40 -19.72
N LEU A 206 -1.04 -16.84 -20.38
CA LEU A 206 0.17 -16.03 -20.58
C LEU A 206 -0.10 -14.66 -21.25
N PRO A 207 -0.94 -14.54 -22.30
CA PRO A 207 -1.26 -13.26 -22.94
C PRO A 207 -2.05 -12.30 -22.05
N ILE A 208 -2.67 -12.77 -20.98
CA ILE A 208 -3.47 -11.93 -20.08
C ILE A 208 -2.58 -10.88 -19.39
N ILE A 209 -1.33 -11.24 -19.05
CA ILE A 209 -0.40 -10.35 -18.35
C ILE A 209 -0.14 -9.05 -19.14
N PRO A 210 0.32 -9.10 -20.42
CA PRO A 210 0.51 -7.88 -21.21
C PRO A 210 -0.80 -7.15 -21.52
N ILE A 211 -1.93 -7.85 -21.65
CA ILE A 211 -3.25 -7.24 -21.89
C ILE A 211 -3.68 -6.45 -20.65
N LEU A 212 -3.62 -7.04 -19.45
CA LEU A 212 -3.94 -6.36 -18.21
C LEU A 212 -3.03 -5.14 -17.99
N LYS A 213 -1.73 -5.30 -18.24
CA LYS A 213 -0.78 -4.18 -18.13
C LYS A 213 -1.14 -3.03 -19.07
N ALA A 214 -1.53 -3.32 -20.31
CA ALA A 214 -1.95 -2.30 -21.28
C ALA A 214 -3.24 -1.59 -20.83
N ILE A 215 -4.23 -2.34 -20.32
CA ILE A 215 -5.48 -1.79 -19.79
C ILE A 215 -5.17 -0.90 -18.57
N GLN A 216 -4.36 -1.37 -17.62
CA GLN A 216 -3.99 -0.61 -16.42
C GLN A 216 -3.23 0.68 -16.76
N GLN A 217 -2.31 0.65 -17.73
CA GLN A 217 -1.61 1.85 -18.18
C GLN A 217 -2.59 2.91 -18.75
N GLN A 218 -3.53 2.50 -19.59
CA GLN A 218 -4.56 3.39 -20.11
C GLN A 218 -5.47 3.91 -19.02
N GLN A 219 -5.84 3.05 -18.09
CA GLN A 219 -6.63 3.40 -16.92
C GLN A 219 -5.93 4.47 -16.08
N PHE A 220 -4.64 4.29 -15.77
CA PHE A 220 -3.83 5.24 -15.02
C PHE A 220 -3.82 6.65 -15.67
N ILE A 221 -3.60 6.71 -16.99
CA ILE A 221 -3.63 7.97 -17.75
C ILE A 221 -5.00 8.65 -17.61
N LYS A 222 -6.09 7.87 -17.79
CA LYS A 222 -7.45 8.44 -17.72
C LYS A 222 -7.85 8.85 -16.29
N TYR A 223 -7.39 8.13 -15.27
CA TYR A 223 -7.62 8.55 -13.88
C TYR A 223 -6.86 9.83 -13.50
N ARG A 224 -5.69 10.11 -14.10
CA ARG A 224 -5.03 11.42 -13.95
C ARG A 224 -5.92 12.55 -14.49
N GLU A 225 -6.47 12.41 -15.70
CA GLU A 225 -7.41 13.37 -16.28
C GLU A 225 -8.65 13.59 -15.37
N VAL A 226 -9.13 12.52 -14.72
CA VAL A 226 -10.23 12.60 -13.74
C VAL A 226 -9.80 13.40 -12.52
N ARG A 227 -8.62 13.14 -11.94
CA ARG A 227 -8.12 13.87 -10.76
C ARG A 227 -7.99 15.37 -11.02
N GLU A 228 -7.50 15.74 -12.20
CA GLU A 228 -7.44 17.15 -12.62
C GLU A 228 -8.84 17.79 -12.67
N ALA A 229 -9.82 17.11 -13.27
CA ALA A 229 -11.19 17.62 -13.34
C ALA A 229 -11.87 17.68 -11.96
N VAL A 230 -11.60 16.73 -11.07
CA VAL A 230 -12.07 16.77 -9.67
C VAL A 230 -11.48 17.98 -8.94
N SER A 231 -10.17 18.22 -9.08
CA SER A 231 -9.50 19.38 -8.46
C SER A 231 -10.08 20.71 -8.98
N GLU A 232 -10.35 20.80 -10.27
CA GLU A 232 -10.97 21.97 -10.88
C GLU A 232 -12.39 22.21 -10.31
N THR A 233 -13.22 21.15 -10.25
CA THR A 233 -14.58 21.23 -9.72
C THR A 233 -14.58 21.62 -8.24
N LEU A 234 -13.69 21.02 -7.43
CA LEU A 234 -13.53 21.36 -6.01
C LEU A 234 -13.04 22.80 -5.81
N GLY A 235 -12.09 23.27 -6.66
CA GLY A 235 -11.60 24.64 -6.64
C GLY A 235 -12.73 25.63 -6.88
N GLN A 236 -13.52 25.43 -7.95
CA GLN A 236 -14.67 26.30 -8.28
C GLN A 236 -15.73 26.25 -7.18
N ALA A 237 -16.02 25.09 -6.60
CA ALA A 237 -16.99 24.99 -5.51
C ALA A 237 -16.51 25.73 -4.25
N SER A 238 -15.22 25.57 -3.89
CA SER A 238 -14.62 26.25 -2.74
C SER A 238 -14.63 27.78 -2.92
N GLU A 239 -14.27 28.26 -4.11
CA GLU A 239 -14.33 29.68 -4.45
C GLU A 239 -15.77 30.22 -4.35
N ALA A 240 -16.75 29.50 -4.90
CA ALA A 240 -18.16 29.87 -4.84
C ALA A 240 -18.69 29.95 -3.41
N VAL A 241 -18.29 29.03 -2.52
CA VAL A 241 -18.69 29.08 -1.12
C VAL A 241 -18.03 30.26 -0.39
N THR A 242 -16.73 30.46 -0.60
CA THR A 242 -15.98 31.55 0.05
C THR A 242 -16.46 32.91 -0.40
N ALA A 243 -16.77 33.07 -1.69
CA ALA A 243 -17.24 34.30 -2.26
C ALA A 243 -18.77 34.48 -2.20
N ALA A 244 -19.50 33.58 -1.51
CA ALA A 244 -20.97 33.58 -1.50
C ALA A 244 -21.63 34.95 -1.13
N PRO A 245 -21.12 35.73 -0.14
CA PRO A 245 -21.67 37.07 0.13
C PRO A 245 -21.54 38.03 -1.06
N VAL A 246 -20.38 37.99 -1.73
CA VAL A 246 -20.09 38.84 -2.90
C VAL A 246 -20.97 38.44 -4.11
N ILE A 247 -21.04 37.12 -4.39
CA ILE A 247 -21.85 36.54 -5.45
C ILE A 247 -23.34 36.99 -5.29
N ARG A 248 -23.83 36.95 -4.05
CA ARG A 248 -25.21 37.37 -3.73
C ARG A 248 -25.43 38.89 -3.94
N SER A 249 -24.49 39.71 -3.47
CA SER A 249 -24.62 41.17 -3.57
C SER A 249 -24.61 41.69 -5.02
N TYR A 250 -23.88 40.99 -5.91
CA TYR A 250 -23.79 41.33 -7.32
C TYR A 250 -24.75 40.55 -8.24
N GLY A 251 -25.56 39.65 -7.71
CA GLY A 251 -26.53 38.86 -8.51
C GLY A 251 -25.89 37.84 -9.47
N TYR A 252 -24.64 37.37 -9.19
CA TYR A 252 -23.87 36.51 -10.07
C TYR A 252 -24.15 35.00 -9.90
N GLN A 253 -25.17 34.60 -9.15
CA GLN A 253 -25.48 33.22 -8.81
C GLN A 253 -25.63 32.31 -10.04
N ASN A 254 -26.35 32.79 -11.08
CA ASN A 254 -26.59 32.00 -12.29
C ASN A 254 -25.30 31.75 -13.08
N SER A 255 -24.40 32.73 -13.15
CA SER A 255 -23.11 32.59 -13.84
C SER A 255 -22.21 31.57 -13.13
N ILE A 256 -22.10 31.65 -11.80
CA ILE A 256 -21.31 30.72 -11.01
C ILE A 256 -21.90 29.30 -11.08
N ARG A 257 -23.23 29.18 -11.00
CA ARG A 257 -23.91 27.89 -11.17
C ARG A 257 -23.59 27.25 -12.52
N SER A 258 -23.68 28.03 -13.62
CA SER A 258 -23.35 27.52 -14.96
C SER A 258 -21.90 27.10 -15.09
N LYS A 259 -20.93 27.83 -14.49
CA LYS A 259 -19.52 27.42 -14.46
C LYS A 259 -19.32 26.09 -13.74
N LEU A 260 -19.90 25.97 -12.55
CA LEU A 260 -19.80 24.73 -11.75
C LEU A 260 -20.46 23.55 -12.46
N GLU A 261 -21.59 23.76 -13.10
CA GLU A 261 -22.30 22.73 -13.88
C GLU A 261 -21.46 22.27 -15.07
N ASN A 262 -20.78 23.17 -15.78
CA ASN A 262 -19.87 22.84 -16.87
C ASN A 262 -18.64 22.04 -16.37
N ALA A 263 -18.05 22.45 -15.25
CA ALA A 263 -16.93 21.71 -14.63
C ALA A 263 -17.36 20.31 -14.22
N ASN A 264 -18.51 20.18 -13.57
CA ASN A 264 -19.08 18.89 -13.16
C ASN A 264 -19.40 17.99 -14.37
N GLN A 265 -19.92 18.55 -15.45
CA GLN A 265 -20.17 17.82 -16.68
C GLN A 265 -18.86 17.35 -17.35
N ASN A 266 -17.80 18.16 -17.31
CA ASN A 266 -16.47 17.78 -17.78
C ASN A 266 -15.89 16.64 -16.94
N GLN A 267 -15.97 16.75 -15.61
CA GLN A 267 -15.58 15.69 -14.67
C GLN A 267 -16.33 14.39 -14.97
N TYR A 268 -17.66 14.44 -15.09
CA TYR A 268 -18.50 13.28 -15.43
C TYR A 268 -18.05 12.61 -16.73
N ARG A 269 -17.82 13.38 -17.79
CA ARG A 269 -17.37 12.83 -19.09
C ARG A 269 -16.00 12.17 -19.00
N ARG A 270 -15.06 12.75 -18.24
CA ARG A 270 -13.73 12.14 -18.01
C ARG A 270 -13.86 10.87 -17.18
N GLN A 271 -14.70 10.88 -16.16
CA GLN A 271 -14.95 9.72 -15.30
C GLN A 271 -15.54 8.54 -16.07
N ILE A 272 -16.55 8.77 -16.90
CA ILE A 272 -17.11 7.72 -17.78
C ILE A 272 -16.05 7.15 -18.71
N ARG A 273 -15.15 7.97 -19.27
CA ARG A 273 -14.06 7.48 -20.14
C ARG A 273 -13.08 6.61 -19.37
N ALA A 274 -12.73 6.98 -18.14
CA ALA A 274 -11.85 6.19 -17.29
C ALA A 274 -12.50 4.83 -16.93
N HIS A 275 -13.78 4.86 -16.53
CA HIS A 275 -14.51 3.64 -16.18
C HIS A 275 -14.72 2.66 -17.33
N LYS A 276 -14.69 3.10 -18.60
CA LYS A 276 -14.75 2.19 -19.76
C LYS A 276 -13.56 1.21 -19.78
N PHE A 277 -12.37 1.65 -19.37
CA PHE A 277 -11.22 0.77 -19.28
C PHE A 277 -11.34 -0.20 -18.10
N PHE A 278 -11.84 0.26 -16.98
CA PHE A 278 -12.15 -0.63 -15.84
C PHE A 278 -13.17 -1.69 -16.22
N ALA A 279 -14.23 -1.29 -16.92
CA ALA A 279 -15.29 -2.22 -17.35
C ALA A 279 -14.82 -3.30 -18.34
N LEU A 280 -13.64 -3.13 -18.99
CA LEU A 280 -13.06 -4.16 -19.86
C LEU A 280 -12.39 -5.29 -19.07
N LEU A 281 -12.02 -5.05 -17.84
CA LEU A 281 -11.25 -6.04 -17.06
C LEU A 281 -12.03 -7.34 -16.87
N ALA A 282 -13.28 -7.28 -16.39
CA ALA A 282 -14.08 -8.48 -16.13
C ALA A 282 -14.35 -9.29 -17.42
N PRO A 283 -14.83 -8.69 -18.55
CA PRO A 283 -15.01 -9.44 -19.80
C PRO A 283 -13.73 -10.08 -20.33
N VAL A 284 -12.57 -9.44 -20.17
CA VAL A 284 -11.29 -10.02 -20.56
C VAL A 284 -11.01 -11.27 -19.73
N MET A 285 -11.12 -11.20 -18.40
CA MET A 285 -10.91 -12.35 -17.53
C MET A 285 -11.86 -13.49 -17.82
N ASP A 286 -13.15 -13.19 -18.00
CA ASP A 286 -14.19 -14.18 -18.34
C ASP A 286 -13.89 -14.85 -19.68
N THR A 287 -13.43 -14.09 -20.69
CA THR A 287 -13.06 -14.61 -21.99
C THR A 287 -11.90 -15.59 -21.89
N PHE A 288 -10.84 -15.24 -21.16
CA PHE A 288 -9.69 -16.12 -20.97
C PHE A 288 -10.04 -17.36 -20.14
N SER A 289 -10.92 -17.22 -19.14
CA SER A 289 -11.45 -18.34 -18.39
C SER A 289 -12.24 -19.29 -19.28
N ALA A 290 -13.18 -18.78 -20.07
CA ALA A 290 -13.96 -19.59 -21.00
C ALA A 290 -13.08 -20.26 -22.06
N LEU A 291 -12.09 -19.53 -22.61
CA LEU A 291 -11.13 -20.08 -23.57
C LEU A 291 -10.27 -21.18 -22.96
N SER A 292 -9.85 -21.02 -21.68
CA SER A 292 -9.08 -22.02 -20.97
C SER A 292 -9.90 -23.28 -20.72
N ILE A 293 -11.15 -23.14 -20.29
CA ILE A 293 -12.08 -24.28 -20.10
C ILE A 293 -12.33 -24.97 -21.44
N ALA A 294 -12.62 -24.24 -22.50
CA ALA A 294 -12.80 -24.81 -23.84
C ALA A 294 -11.54 -25.52 -24.34
N GLY A 295 -10.36 -24.90 -24.16
CA GLY A 295 -9.08 -25.49 -24.51
C GLY A 295 -8.82 -26.81 -23.76
N VAL A 296 -9.09 -26.84 -22.46
CA VAL A 296 -8.99 -28.07 -21.64
C VAL A 296 -9.94 -29.14 -22.12
N ILE A 297 -11.20 -28.81 -22.40
CA ILE A 297 -12.20 -29.78 -22.88
C ILE A 297 -11.80 -30.34 -24.24
N VAL A 298 -11.41 -29.48 -25.20
CA VAL A 298 -10.99 -29.91 -26.54
C VAL A 298 -9.73 -30.76 -26.45
N ALA A 299 -8.68 -30.24 -25.84
CA ALA A 299 -7.39 -30.95 -25.73
C ALA A 299 -7.54 -32.26 -24.93
N GLY A 300 -8.29 -32.23 -23.82
CA GLY A 300 -8.54 -33.41 -23.02
C GLY A 300 -9.41 -34.47 -23.72
N SER A 301 -10.32 -34.06 -24.58
CA SER A 301 -11.10 -35.02 -25.39
C SER A 301 -10.24 -35.74 -26.44
N TYR A 302 -9.24 -35.04 -27.05
CA TYR A 302 -8.35 -35.63 -28.01
C TYR A 302 -7.17 -36.40 -27.40
N LEU A 303 -6.56 -35.82 -26.39
CA LEU A 303 -5.33 -36.35 -25.77
C LEU A 303 -5.64 -37.24 -24.54
N GLY A 304 -6.77 -37.04 -23.91
CA GLY A 304 -7.13 -37.75 -22.67
C GLY A 304 -7.13 -39.26 -22.75
N PRO A 305 -7.71 -39.89 -23.80
CA PRO A 305 -7.67 -41.33 -24.00
C PRO A 305 -6.24 -41.89 -24.05
N ASP A 306 -5.35 -41.22 -24.75
CA ASP A 306 -3.93 -41.64 -24.88
C ASP A 306 -3.14 -41.44 -23.57
N MET A 307 -3.59 -40.53 -22.73
CA MET A 307 -2.97 -40.24 -21.40
C MET A 307 -3.60 -41.05 -20.27
N GLY A 308 -4.66 -41.84 -20.52
CA GLY A 308 -5.38 -42.58 -19.49
C GLY A 308 -6.21 -41.71 -18.55
N LEU A 309 -6.57 -40.46 -18.96
CA LEU A 309 -7.38 -39.55 -18.15
C LEU A 309 -8.81 -40.05 -18.03
N THR A 310 -9.32 -40.11 -16.78
CA THR A 310 -10.72 -40.44 -16.50
C THR A 310 -11.64 -39.25 -16.76
N SER A 311 -12.95 -39.53 -16.89
CA SER A 311 -13.95 -38.47 -17.00
C SER A 311 -14.03 -37.61 -15.73
N GLY A 312 -13.77 -38.20 -14.57
CA GLY A 312 -13.72 -37.49 -13.29
C GLY A 312 -12.53 -36.54 -13.20
N GLU A 313 -11.36 -36.99 -13.68
CA GLU A 313 -10.13 -36.13 -13.73
C GLU A 313 -10.34 -34.95 -14.66
N MET A 314 -10.98 -35.15 -15.81
CA MET A 314 -11.33 -34.04 -16.73
C MET A 314 -12.23 -33.00 -16.07
N ILE A 315 -13.25 -33.42 -15.35
CA ILE A 315 -14.16 -32.52 -14.66
C ILE A 315 -13.41 -31.81 -13.53
N ALA A 316 -12.61 -32.51 -12.73
CA ALA A 316 -11.79 -31.91 -11.71
C ALA A 316 -10.82 -30.86 -12.28
N PHE A 317 -10.22 -31.14 -13.44
CA PHE A 317 -9.33 -30.23 -14.12
C PHE A 317 -10.04 -28.93 -14.55
N VAL A 318 -11.27 -29.02 -15.04
CA VAL A 318 -12.11 -27.85 -15.36
C VAL A 318 -12.38 -27.02 -14.10
N PHE A 319 -12.74 -27.67 -12.97
CA PHE A 319 -12.93 -26.96 -11.70
C PHE A 319 -11.63 -26.27 -11.23
N LEU A 320 -10.48 -26.95 -11.31
CA LEU A 320 -9.18 -26.37 -10.97
C LEU A 320 -8.85 -25.16 -11.84
N THR A 321 -9.16 -25.21 -13.15
CA THR A 321 -8.98 -24.08 -14.05
C THR A 321 -9.84 -22.89 -13.62
N THR A 322 -11.06 -23.12 -13.14
CA THR A 322 -11.98 -22.07 -12.66
C THR A 322 -11.45 -21.43 -11.37
N ILE A 323 -10.83 -22.21 -10.46
CA ILE A 323 -10.24 -21.71 -9.22
C ILE A 323 -9.10 -20.72 -9.48
N LEU A 324 -8.38 -20.83 -10.60
CA LEU A 324 -7.26 -19.91 -10.94
C LEU A 324 -7.73 -18.48 -11.27
N VAL A 325 -8.97 -18.29 -11.69
CA VAL A 325 -9.47 -17.00 -12.21
C VAL A 325 -9.41 -15.90 -11.15
N ALA A 326 -9.98 -16.15 -9.98
CA ALA A 326 -10.06 -15.16 -8.91
C ALA A 326 -8.67 -14.71 -8.39
N PRO A 327 -7.74 -15.61 -8.04
CA PRO A 327 -6.41 -15.23 -7.60
C PRO A 327 -5.60 -14.44 -8.64
N ILE A 328 -5.73 -14.81 -9.92
CA ILE A 328 -5.04 -14.07 -11.00
C ILE A 328 -5.58 -12.65 -11.11
N TRP A 329 -6.90 -12.48 -10.98
CA TRP A 329 -7.54 -11.16 -10.95
C TRP A 329 -7.08 -10.33 -9.76
N GLU A 330 -7.13 -10.89 -8.54
CA GLU A 330 -6.77 -10.21 -7.30
C GLU A 330 -5.30 -9.78 -7.29
N LEU A 331 -4.37 -10.63 -7.76
CA LEU A 331 -2.96 -10.25 -7.91
C LEU A 331 -2.75 -9.11 -8.90
N GLY A 332 -3.56 -9.04 -9.97
CA GLY A 332 -3.53 -7.92 -10.91
C GLY A 332 -3.92 -6.59 -10.25
N GLU A 333 -4.96 -6.59 -9.43
CA GLU A 333 -5.43 -5.41 -8.69
C GLU A 333 -4.44 -4.97 -7.62
N VAL A 334 -3.87 -5.92 -6.89
CA VAL A 334 -2.95 -5.67 -5.77
C VAL A 334 -1.60 -5.12 -6.24
N LEU A 335 -1.20 -5.34 -7.48
CA LEU A 335 0.03 -4.76 -8.04
C LEU A 335 0.05 -3.22 -7.97
N ASP A 336 -1.06 -2.57 -8.30
CA ASP A 336 -1.19 -1.11 -8.21
C ASP A 336 -1.16 -0.62 -6.76
N GLN A 337 -1.88 -1.32 -5.88
CA GLN A 337 -1.85 -1.03 -4.43
C GLN A 337 -0.44 -1.21 -3.85
N THR A 338 0.31 -2.20 -4.33
CA THR A 338 1.70 -2.43 -3.92
C THR A 338 2.61 -1.25 -4.27
N GLN A 339 2.49 -0.71 -5.48
CA GLN A 339 3.29 0.46 -5.89
C GLN A 339 2.96 1.68 -5.02
N THR A 340 1.68 1.92 -4.76
CA THR A 340 1.22 3.02 -3.91
C THR A 340 1.71 2.87 -2.47
N ALA A 341 1.68 1.64 -1.94
CA ALA A 341 2.19 1.34 -0.60
C ALA A 341 3.72 1.50 -0.52
N LEU A 342 4.46 1.10 -1.55
CA LEU A 342 5.92 1.30 -1.60
C LEU A 342 6.28 2.79 -1.59
N ALA A 343 5.54 3.62 -2.33
CA ALA A 343 5.71 5.07 -2.29
C ALA A 343 5.39 5.63 -0.88
N GLY A 344 4.31 5.18 -0.25
CA GLY A 344 3.98 5.52 1.14
C GLY A 344 5.08 5.11 2.13
N TRP A 345 5.60 3.88 2.02
CA TRP A 345 6.74 3.40 2.81
C TRP A 345 7.97 4.30 2.64
N TRP A 346 8.35 4.60 1.40
CA TRP A 346 9.49 5.45 1.14
C TRP A 346 9.36 6.82 1.80
N LYS A 347 8.18 7.43 1.69
CA LYS A 347 7.89 8.72 2.33
C LYS A 347 8.01 8.67 3.85
N ILE A 348 7.52 7.61 4.48
CA ILE A 348 7.63 7.43 5.93
C ILE A 348 9.07 7.17 6.35
N LEU A 349 9.80 6.34 5.60
CA LEU A 349 11.20 6.07 5.85
C LEU A 349 12.05 7.34 5.76
N SER A 350 11.79 8.21 4.77
CA SER A 350 12.50 9.48 4.61
C SER A 350 12.33 10.40 5.83
N VAL A 351 11.15 10.40 6.45
CA VAL A 351 10.93 11.15 7.70
C VAL A 351 11.70 10.55 8.88
N LEU A 352 11.69 9.21 9.00
CA LEU A 352 12.41 8.53 10.08
C LEU A 352 13.93 8.63 9.94
N ASP A 353 14.44 8.95 8.75
CA ASP A 353 15.85 9.14 8.45
C ASP A 353 16.37 10.54 8.81
N VAL A 354 15.47 11.51 9.03
CA VAL A 354 15.88 12.85 9.47
C VAL A 354 16.57 12.73 10.84
N PRO A 355 17.83 13.16 10.96
CA PRO A 355 18.56 13.01 12.21
C PRO A 355 17.99 13.93 13.30
N ILE A 356 17.88 13.41 14.52
CA ILE A 356 17.51 14.20 15.68
C ILE A 356 18.74 15.02 16.09
N GLU A 357 18.72 16.32 15.85
CA GLU A 357 19.85 17.22 16.13
C GLU A 357 19.97 17.59 17.61
N VAL A 358 18.83 17.75 18.28
CA VAL A 358 18.78 18.13 19.69
C VAL A 358 18.44 16.89 20.53
N HIS A 359 19.41 16.46 21.31
CA HIS A 359 19.22 15.34 22.23
C HIS A 359 18.83 15.88 23.62
N GLU A 360 17.70 15.45 24.14
CA GLU A 360 17.36 15.68 25.52
C GLU A 360 18.31 14.86 26.42
N PRO A 361 18.85 15.46 27.50
CA PRO A 361 19.69 14.72 28.44
C PRO A 361 18.87 13.65 29.15
N GLU A 362 19.41 12.44 29.34
CA GLU A 362 18.75 11.36 30.05
C GLU A 362 18.52 11.70 31.53
N SER A 363 19.39 12.56 32.10
CA SER A 363 19.26 13.09 33.45
C SER A 363 19.55 14.60 33.40
N GLY A 364 18.52 15.41 33.65
CA GLY A 364 18.66 16.87 33.80
C GLY A 364 18.63 17.30 35.27
N GLU A 365 19.34 18.34 35.61
CA GLU A 365 19.20 19.00 36.91
C GLU A 365 17.93 19.83 36.96
N LYS A 366 17.22 19.75 38.05
CA LYS A 366 16.03 20.61 38.27
C LYS A 366 16.49 22.04 38.53
N LEU A 367 15.92 23.00 37.83
CA LEU A 367 16.12 24.40 38.13
C LEU A 367 15.65 24.71 39.56
N SER A 368 16.41 25.52 40.25
CA SER A 368 16.04 25.98 41.57
C SER A 368 14.75 26.80 41.52
N PRO A 369 13.80 26.61 42.47
CA PRO A 369 12.59 27.41 42.50
C PRO A 369 12.95 28.88 42.83
N GLY A 370 12.30 29.82 42.16
CA GLY A 370 12.46 31.27 42.34
C GLY A 370 12.94 32.00 41.10
N ALA A 371 13.30 33.26 41.27
CA ALA A 371 13.83 34.08 40.22
C ALA A 371 15.24 33.60 39.80
N LEU A 372 15.43 33.37 38.52
CA LEU A 372 16.68 32.87 37.97
C LEU A 372 17.41 33.99 37.20
N GLU A 373 18.72 33.99 37.29
CA GLU A 373 19.61 34.80 36.43
C GLU A 373 19.76 34.09 35.09
N ILE A 374 19.76 34.87 33.99
CA ILE A 374 20.03 34.38 32.66
C ILE A 374 21.34 34.99 32.15
N GLU A 375 22.29 34.16 31.81
CA GLU A 375 23.59 34.57 31.26
C GLU A 375 23.88 33.88 29.92
N ALA A 376 24.17 34.66 28.93
CA ALA A 376 24.54 34.19 27.60
C ALA A 376 25.94 34.70 27.23
N HIS A 377 26.83 33.82 26.79
CA HIS A 377 28.21 34.13 26.44
C HIS A 377 28.50 33.77 25.01
N ASN A 378 28.92 34.74 24.22
CA ASN A 378 29.40 34.56 22.83
C ASN A 378 28.49 33.71 21.96
N ILE A 379 27.18 33.95 22.04
CA ILE A 379 26.20 33.21 21.25
C ILE A 379 26.32 33.59 19.78
N ASN A 380 26.55 32.55 18.97
CA ASN A 380 26.58 32.64 17.51
C ASN A 380 25.52 31.72 16.95
N PHE A 381 24.67 32.22 16.05
CA PHE A 381 23.60 31.42 15.44
C PHE A 381 23.45 31.73 13.95
N THR A 382 23.36 30.67 13.17
CA THR A 382 23.06 30.70 11.73
C THR A 382 22.00 29.71 11.44
N TYR A 383 20.94 30.14 10.73
CA TYR A 383 19.94 29.20 10.20
C TYR A 383 20.58 28.31 9.14
N ARG A 384 20.01 27.15 8.87
CA ARG A 384 20.54 26.20 7.87
C ARG A 384 20.73 26.85 6.49
N THR A 385 19.80 27.75 6.13
CA THR A 385 19.84 28.52 4.89
C THR A 385 19.87 30.00 5.25
N GLY A 386 20.97 30.68 4.94
CA GLY A 386 21.09 32.15 5.15
C GLY A 386 22.41 32.61 5.76
N SER A 387 22.46 33.90 6.03
CA SER A 387 23.59 34.56 6.73
C SER A 387 23.50 34.33 8.24
N GLN A 388 24.61 34.50 8.93
CA GLN A 388 24.65 34.46 10.38
C GLN A 388 23.73 35.55 10.97
N VAL A 389 22.82 35.14 11.85
CA VAL A 389 21.80 36.03 12.44
C VAL A 389 22.22 36.57 13.78
N LEU A 390 22.87 35.73 14.60
CA LEU A 390 23.45 36.16 15.87
C LEU A 390 24.97 36.04 15.77
N ASN A 391 25.70 37.11 16.13
CA ASN A 391 27.15 37.16 16.06
C ASN A 391 27.67 37.69 17.41
N ASP A 392 28.31 36.80 18.17
CA ASP A 392 29.02 37.11 19.40
C ASP A 392 28.16 37.88 20.45
N ILE A 393 26.91 37.42 20.63
CA ILE A 393 25.97 38.02 21.56
C ILE A 393 26.29 37.55 22.98
N SER A 394 26.64 38.52 23.86
CA SER A 394 26.80 38.28 25.30
C SER A 394 25.85 39.18 26.10
N ILE A 395 25.07 38.61 26.97
CA ILE A 395 24.09 39.32 27.79
C ILE A 395 23.96 38.66 29.17
N ARG A 396 23.79 39.47 30.18
CA ARG A 396 23.49 39.03 31.54
C ARG A 396 22.23 39.73 32.03
N ILE A 397 21.27 38.96 32.46
CA ILE A 397 19.98 39.42 32.99
C ILE A 397 19.88 38.96 34.45
N PRO A 398 19.99 39.86 35.39
CA PRO A 398 19.91 39.52 36.81
C PRO A 398 18.51 38.97 37.18
N ALA A 399 18.49 38.10 38.22
CA ALA A 399 17.25 37.52 38.72
C ALA A 399 16.23 38.60 39.08
N GLY A 400 14.97 38.40 38.71
CA GLY A 400 13.87 39.31 39.05
C GLY A 400 13.80 40.60 38.23
N THR A 401 14.64 40.79 37.21
CA THR A 401 14.58 41.95 36.30
C THR A 401 13.69 41.71 35.09
N ASN A 402 13.00 42.77 34.64
CA ASN A 402 12.24 42.76 33.41
C ASN A 402 13.07 43.40 32.28
N VAL A 403 13.29 42.66 31.22
CA VAL A 403 14.08 43.11 30.04
C VAL A 403 13.20 43.09 28.79
N ALA A 404 13.22 44.17 28.01
CA ALA A 404 12.58 44.28 26.72
C ALA A 404 13.62 44.20 25.61
N VAL A 405 13.45 43.28 24.66
CA VAL A 405 14.30 43.19 23.43
C VAL A 405 13.58 43.91 22.30
N VAL A 406 14.17 45.02 21.86
CA VAL A 406 13.65 45.90 20.79
C VAL A 406 14.59 45.90 19.59
N GLY A 407 14.03 46.13 18.41
CA GLY A 407 14.81 46.21 17.18
C GLY A 407 13.92 46.14 15.93
N GLU A 408 14.48 46.38 14.77
CA GLU A 408 13.77 46.32 13.48
C GLU A 408 13.30 44.91 13.14
N THR A 409 12.39 44.81 12.19
CA THR A 409 11.96 43.50 11.67
C THR A 409 13.14 42.84 10.96
N GLY A 410 13.42 41.59 11.32
CA GLY A 410 14.56 40.85 10.80
C GLY A 410 15.88 41.00 11.58
N SER A 411 15.93 41.81 12.65
CA SER A 411 17.15 42.01 13.47
C SER A 411 17.52 40.81 14.38
N GLY A 412 16.82 39.69 14.31
CA GLY A 412 17.13 38.50 15.10
C GLY A 412 16.48 38.44 16.49
N LYS A 413 15.49 39.32 16.81
CA LYS A 413 14.81 39.33 18.13
C LYS A 413 14.22 37.97 18.49
N THR A 414 13.54 37.33 17.56
CA THR A 414 12.90 36.04 17.75
C THR A 414 13.92 34.91 17.87
N THR A 415 15.08 35.04 17.20
CA THR A 415 16.18 34.09 17.27
C THR A 415 16.83 34.11 18.63
#